data_5acc6a5b0bee31a9fc4cad8a4f3d4b1c
#
_entry.id   5acc6a5b0bee31a9fc4cad8a4f3d4b1c
#
_cell.length_a   1.000
_cell.length_b   1.000
_cell.length_c   1.000
_cell.angle_alpha   90.00
_cell.angle_beta   90.00
_cell.angle_gamma   90.00
#
_symmetry.space_group_name_H-M   'P 1'
#
loop_
_entity.id
_entity.type
_entity.pdbx_description
1 polymer ?
#
loop_
_entity_poly.entity_id
_entity_poly.type
_entity_poly.pdbx_seq_one_letter_code
_entity_poly.pdbx_strand_id
1 'polypeptide(L)'
;MILSGEPLAELHTHLGGSVASDILWSLAHEQGIALPVKDFWEFDRLVTVSDPRGVENLDALDAIYHWTELIQSSPLAVERSVHAAIGGAYRSQGITTLELRFNPMKRNRGGERDLDHIILAATRGLDLARLEYPHVRAGLILMMDRTFDARRNEIIVEKAIAWADRGVVGIDIAGPRPGGARYDYRQVRPMVELAREAGLGVTIHVGEEGGQTGRDEIAEVVEHLRPDRIGHGILAADDETLMGQLRDGGIVLEICPTSNLLTKALTDEDAVRRTFQAFAEHGVAFTIATDGPEMMRTHLRDELALLARIEALTEEQLREANARGHAASFLNGAVPARAGLVRSQTPGV
;
A
#
# COMPACT_ATOMS: atom_id res chain seq x y z
N MET A 1 -16.90 -15.58 13.40
CA MET A 1 -15.72 -14.87 12.86
C MET A 1 -16.11 -14.39 11.47
N ILE A 2 -16.01 -13.10 11.21
CA ILE A 2 -16.46 -12.45 9.96
C ILE A 2 -15.69 -13.02 8.78
N LEU A 3 -16.40 -13.36 7.68
CA LEU A 3 -15.89 -14.02 6.48
C LEU A 3 -15.03 -15.27 6.79
N SER A 4 -15.40 -16.03 7.82
CA SER A 4 -14.66 -17.24 8.24
C SER A 4 -14.61 -18.26 7.11
N GLY A 5 -13.40 -18.71 6.74
CA GLY A 5 -13.17 -19.65 5.66
C GLY A 5 -13.20 -19.07 4.25
N GLU A 6 -13.58 -17.81 4.09
CA GLU A 6 -13.48 -17.13 2.79
C GLU A 6 -12.03 -16.70 2.51
N PRO A 7 -11.54 -16.86 1.27
CA PRO A 7 -10.25 -16.33 0.85
C PRO A 7 -10.29 -14.81 0.86
N LEU A 8 -9.22 -14.17 1.36
CA LEU A 8 -9.14 -12.73 1.48
C LEU A 8 -8.18 -12.13 0.43
N ALA A 9 -8.42 -10.84 0.10
CA ALA A 9 -7.57 -10.03 -0.75
C ALA A 9 -6.94 -8.87 0.03
N GLU A 10 -5.63 -8.75 -0.04
CA GLU A 10 -4.85 -7.65 0.55
C GLU A 10 -4.10 -6.92 -0.57
N LEU A 11 -4.48 -5.67 -0.83
CA LEU A 11 -3.94 -4.88 -1.93
C LEU A 11 -3.07 -3.70 -1.47
N HIS A 12 -3.04 -3.43 -0.16
CA HIS A 12 -2.27 -2.33 0.39
C HIS A 12 -1.48 -2.78 1.62
N THR A 13 -0.34 -3.41 1.37
CA THR A 13 0.58 -3.77 2.45
C THR A 13 2.04 -3.53 2.06
N HIS A 14 2.75 -2.81 2.93
CA HIS A 14 4.16 -2.47 2.76
C HIS A 14 5.05 -3.60 3.25
N LEU A 15 6.01 -4.04 2.43
CA LEU A 15 6.96 -5.09 2.81
C LEU A 15 7.68 -4.76 4.14
N GLY A 16 7.97 -3.47 4.37
CA GLY A 16 8.59 -2.99 5.61
C GLY A 16 7.77 -3.28 6.86
N GLY A 17 6.45 -3.25 6.75
CA GLY A 17 5.51 -3.49 7.84
C GLY A 17 4.91 -4.90 7.88
N SER A 18 5.30 -5.80 6.97
CA SER A 18 4.66 -7.11 6.77
C SER A 18 5.50 -8.31 7.25
N VAL A 19 6.63 -8.07 7.89
CA VAL A 19 7.52 -9.12 8.38
C VAL A 19 7.55 -9.10 9.89
N ALA A 20 7.26 -10.24 10.51
CA ALA A 20 7.20 -10.38 11.95
C ALA A 20 8.54 -10.01 12.63
N SER A 21 8.48 -9.40 13.82
CA SER A 21 9.65 -8.85 14.51
C SER A 21 10.72 -9.90 14.86
N ASP A 22 10.35 -11.16 15.11
CA ASP A 22 11.27 -12.27 15.34
C ASP A 22 12.08 -12.62 14.09
N ILE A 23 11.47 -12.56 12.92
CA ILE A 23 12.15 -12.75 11.62
C ILE A 23 13.09 -11.57 11.36
N LEU A 24 12.64 -10.32 11.59
CA LEU A 24 13.48 -9.13 11.45
C LEU A 24 14.68 -9.18 12.43
N TRP A 25 14.47 -9.63 13.66
CA TRP A 25 15.52 -9.84 14.65
C TRP A 25 16.59 -10.81 14.15
N SER A 26 16.15 -11.95 13.61
CA SER A 26 17.07 -12.95 13.02
C SER A 26 17.85 -12.39 11.84
N LEU A 27 17.17 -11.69 10.91
CA LEU A 27 17.79 -11.05 9.75
C LEU A 27 18.83 -10.00 10.15
N ALA A 28 18.54 -9.17 11.17
CA ALA A 28 19.46 -8.15 11.66
C ALA A 28 20.77 -8.78 12.19
N HIS A 29 20.66 -9.86 12.96
CA HIS A 29 21.81 -10.57 13.49
C HIS A 29 22.62 -11.30 12.44
N GLU A 30 21.96 -11.98 11.49
CA GLU A 30 22.62 -12.67 10.39
C GLU A 30 23.42 -11.71 9.50
N GLN A 31 22.95 -10.47 9.34
CA GLN A 31 23.64 -9.45 8.55
C GLN A 31 24.62 -8.60 9.35
N GLY A 32 24.74 -8.82 10.67
CA GLY A 32 25.64 -8.05 11.53
C GLY A 32 25.24 -6.58 11.66
N ILE A 33 23.94 -6.27 11.57
CA ILE A 33 23.44 -4.90 11.75
C ILE A 33 23.57 -4.49 13.21
N ALA A 34 24.24 -3.36 13.47
CA ALA A 34 24.35 -2.79 14.79
C ALA A 34 23.00 -2.21 15.25
N LEU A 35 22.28 -2.94 16.07
CA LEU A 35 21.03 -2.49 16.65
C LEU A 35 21.28 -1.58 17.88
N PRO A 36 20.47 -0.56 18.14
CA PRO A 36 20.59 0.30 19.32
C PRO A 36 20.07 -0.36 20.61
N VAL A 37 19.57 -1.59 20.52
CA VAL A 37 18.93 -2.37 21.58
C VAL A 37 19.63 -3.71 21.76
N LYS A 38 19.49 -4.33 22.93
CA LYS A 38 20.24 -5.55 23.28
C LYS A 38 19.37 -6.80 23.43
N ASP A 39 18.08 -6.65 23.64
CA ASP A 39 17.16 -7.76 23.78
C ASP A 39 16.00 -7.67 22.78
N PHE A 40 15.35 -8.82 22.58
CA PHE A 40 14.25 -8.94 21.62
C PHE A 40 13.07 -8.03 21.94
N TRP A 41 12.72 -7.84 23.20
CA TRP A 41 11.55 -7.05 23.57
C TRP A 41 11.74 -5.54 23.36
N GLU A 42 12.98 -5.07 23.54
CA GLU A 42 13.36 -3.71 23.16
C GLU A 42 13.34 -3.54 21.64
N PHE A 43 13.84 -4.58 20.94
CA PHE A 43 13.81 -4.60 19.46
C PHE A 43 12.38 -4.62 18.92
N ASP A 44 11.51 -5.45 19.46
CA ASP A 44 10.12 -5.53 19.04
C ASP A 44 9.42 -4.16 19.15
N ARG A 45 9.68 -3.40 20.24
CA ARG A 45 9.20 -2.02 20.38
C ARG A 45 9.83 -1.03 19.38
N LEU A 46 11.04 -1.30 18.92
CA LEU A 46 11.74 -0.46 17.94
C LEU A 46 11.13 -0.58 16.54
N VAL A 47 10.61 -1.75 16.19
CA VAL A 47 10.12 -2.08 14.84
C VAL A 47 8.60 -2.17 14.75
N THR A 48 7.87 -1.89 15.84
CA THR A 48 6.40 -1.92 15.89
C THR A 48 5.83 -0.67 16.54
N VAL A 49 4.58 -0.33 16.21
CA VAL A 49 3.80 0.68 16.92
C VAL A 49 3.30 0.04 18.21
N SER A 50 4.06 0.24 19.29
CA SER A 50 3.80 -0.40 20.59
C SER A 50 2.86 0.40 21.50
N ASP A 51 2.68 1.71 21.25
CA ASP A 51 1.72 2.53 21.99
C ASP A 51 0.32 2.38 21.36
N PRO A 52 -0.69 1.91 22.09
CA PRO A 52 -2.05 1.77 21.56
C PRO A 52 -2.70 3.13 21.19
N ARG A 53 -2.12 4.26 21.65
CA ARG A 53 -2.54 5.60 21.23
C ARG A 53 -2.00 5.99 19.86
N GLY A 54 -1.20 5.11 19.24
CA GLY A 54 -0.59 5.33 17.95
C GLY A 54 0.70 6.14 18.00
N VAL A 55 1.10 6.62 16.83
CA VAL A 55 2.25 7.50 16.66
C VAL A 55 1.82 8.97 16.72
N GLU A 56 2.77 9.86 16.92
CA GLU A 56 2.49 11.29 17.00
C GLU A 56 2.07 11.85 15.63
N ASN A 57 2.71 11.37 14.57
CA ASN A 57 2.48 11.78 13.19
C ASN A 57 3.11 10.75 12.23
N LEU A 58 2.98 10.96 10.92
CA LEU A 58 3.58 10.08 9.89
C LEU A 58 5.11 10.06 9.93
N ASP A 59 5.78 11.14 10.34
CA ASP A 59 7.24 11.17 10.48
C ASP A 59 7.72 10.19 11.56
N ALA A 60 6.94 10.03 12.65
CA ALA A 60 7.23 9.04 13.69
C ALA A 60 7.04 7.60 13.19
N LEU A 61 6.08 7.37 12.31
CA LEU A 61 5.92 6.08 11.63
C LEU A 61 7.09 5.80 10.68
N ASP A 62 7.53 6.80 9.89
CA ASP A 62 8.69 6.68 8.98
C ASP A 62 9.98 6.31 9.74
N ALA A 63 10.12 6.76 10.99
CA ALA A 63 11.24 6.37 11.85
C ALA A 63 11.24 4.86 12.18
N ILE A 64 10.06 4.24 12.33
CA ILE A 64 9.94 2.78 12.50
C ILE A 64 10.27 2.07 11.18
N TYR A 65 9.73 2.56 10.06
CA TYR A 65 10.07 2.04 8.72
C TYR A 65 11.57 2.13 8.43
N HIS A 66 12.27 3.15 8.91
CA HIS A 66 13.72 3.26 8.76
C HIS A 66 14.45 2.00 9.26
N TRP A 67 14.08 1.47 10.41
CA TRP A 67 14.70 0.25 10.96
C TRP A 67 14.32 -0.99 10.19
N THR A 68 13.04 -1.18 9.89
CA THR A 68 12.60 -2.36 9.14
C THR A 68 13.17 -2.38 7.73
N GLU A 69 13.25 -1.22 7.07
CA GLU A 69 13.88 -1.08 5.75
C GLU A 69 15.40 -1.30 5.78
N LEU A 70 16.10 -0.81 6.81
CA LEU A 70 17.53 -1.07 6.98
C LEU A 70 17.82 -2.57 7.11
N ILE A 71 17.05 -3.26 7.93
CA ILE A 71 17.19 -4.72 8.14
C ILE A 71 16.90 -5.49 6.85
N GLN A 72 15.96 -5.03 6.07
CA GLN A 72 15.58 -5.63 4.79
C GLN A 72 16.37 -5.05 3.59
N SER A 73 17.61 -4.57 3.79
CA SER A 73 18.41 -3.85 2.80
C SER A 73 19.54 -4.69 2.17
N SER A 74 19.33 -5.98 1.99
CA SER A 74 20.21 -6.83 1.19
C SER A 74 19.39 -7.79 0.33
N PRO A 75 19.90 -8.30 -0.78
CA PRO A 75 19.19 -9.29 -1.59
C PRO A 75 18.69 -10.48 -0.76
N LEU A 76 19.52 -11.03 0.12
CA LEU A 76 19.14 -12.15 0.98
C LEU A 76 18.00 -11.82 1.93
N ALA A 77 18.05 -10.64 2.55
CA ALA A 77 17.00 -10.21 3.47
C ALA A 77 15.69 -9.92 2.74
N VAL A 78 15.74 -9.32 1.54
CA VAL A 78 14.55 -9.05 0.72
C VAL A 78 13.88 -10.34 0.28
N GLU A 79 14.63 -11.33 -0.21
CA GLU A 79 14.11 -12.66 -0.62
C GLU A 79 13.35 -13.32 0.53
N ARG A 80 13.97 -13.38 1.72
CA ARG A 80 13.35 -13.96 2.92
C ARG A 80 12.13 -13.16 3.41
N SER A 81 12.20 -11.85 3.34
CA SER A 81 11.10 -10.96 3.77
C SER A 81 9.86 -11.15 2.90
N VAL A 82 10.01 -11.17 1.58
CA VAL A 82 8.89 -11.38 0.64
C VAL A 82 8.26 -12.76 0.85
N HIS A 83 9.08 -13.82 0.93
CA HIS A 83 8.59 -15.18 1.19
C HIS A 83 7.84 -15.26 2.54
N ALA A 84 8.42 -14.69 3.61
CA ALA A 84 7.82 -14.73 4.95
C ALA A 84 6.50 -13.93 5.02
N ALA A 85 6.45 -12.74 4.41
CA ALA A 85 5.24 -11.90 4.38
C ALA A 85 4.08 -12.63 3.67
N ILE A 86 4.33 -13.23 2.50
CA ILE A 86 3.30 -13.97 1.75
C ILE A 86 2.85 -15.20 2.54
N GLY A 87 3.78 -16.00 3.04
CA GLY A 87 3.46 -17.20 3.82
C GLY A 87 2.74 -16.89 5.12
N GLY A 88 3.14 -15.83 5.84
CA GLY A 88 2.47 -15.34 7.04
C GLY A 88 1.02 -14.93 6.77
N ALA A 89 0.81 -14.08 5.77
CA ALA A 89 -0.51 -13.62 5.37
C ALA A 89 -1.47 -14.78 5.02
N TYR A 90 -0.98 -15.76 4.25
CA TYR A 90 -1.78 -16.94 3.91
C TYR A 90 -2.11 -17.80 5.11
N ARG A 91 -1.10 -18.22 5.89
CA ARG A 91 -1.29 -19.16 7.01
C ARG A 91 -2.12 -18.58 8.13
N SER A 92 -1.94 -17.28 8.46
CA SER A 92 -2.64 -16.66 9.59
C SER A 92 -4.03 -16.13 9.20
N GLN A 93 -4.18 -15.59 7.98
CA GLN A 93 -5.38 -14.85 7.60
C GLN A 93 -6.18 -15.47 6.45
N GLY A 94 -5.62 -16.44 5.70
CA GLY A 94 -6.24 -16.99 4.51
C GLY A 94 -6.23 -16.01 3.33
N ILE A 95 -5.24 -15.13 3.26
CA ILE A 95 -5.08 -14.21 2.14
C ILE A 95 -4.57 -14.99 0.93
N THR A 96 -5.33 -14.97 -0.15
CA THR A 96 -5.02 -15.68 -1.41
C THR A 96 -4.73 -14.74 -2.58
N THR A 97 -5.03 -13.45 -2.44
CA THR A 97 -4.64 -12.40 -3.38
C THR A 97 -3.88 -11.35 -2.60
N LEU A 98 -2.60 -11.16 -2.92
CA LEU A 98 -1.71 -10.28 -2.15
C LEU A 98 -0.85 -9.42 -3.07
N GLU A 99 -0.81 -8.12 -2.84
CA GLU A 99 0.10 -7.20 -3.50
C GLU A 99 0.99 -6.51 -2.47
N LEU A 100 2.28 -6.91 -2.45
CA LEU A 100 3.29 -6.31 -1.59
C LEU A 100 3.94 -5.12 -2.27
N ARG A 101 3.99 -3.98 -1.57
CA ARG A 101 4.65 -2.78 -2.07
C ARG A 101 5.94 -2.44 -1.32
N PHE A 102 6.94 -1.95 -2.04
CA PHE A 102 8.19 -1.47 -1.44
C PHE A 102 8.95 -0.54 -2.37
N ASN A 103 9.79 0.32 -1.78
CA ASN A 103 10.73 1.15 -2.53
C ASN A 103 12.07 0.42 -2.68
N PRO A 104 12.53 0.07 -3.89
CA PRO A 104 13.78 -0.68 -4.08
C PRO A 104 15.03 0.13 -3.72
N MET A 105 15.01 1.47 -3.85
CA MET A 105 16.15 2.31 -3.48
C MET A 105 16.34 2.41 -1.97
N LYS A 106 15.28 2.26 -1.19
CA LYS A 106 15.41 2.19 0.27
C LYS A 106 15.95 0.84 0.77
N ARG A 107 16.09 -0.16 -0.12
CA ARG A 107 16.60 -1.51 0.15
C ARG A 107 18.07 -1.71 -0.24
N ASN A 108 18.79 -0.66 -0.61
CA ASN A 108 20.21 -0.73 -1.00
C ASN A 108 21.18 -0.24 0.09
N ARG A 109 20.70 -0.03 1.31
CA ARG A 109 21.51 0.49 2.43
C ARG A 109 22.59 -0.47 2.92
N GLY A 110 22.46 -1.77 2.62
CA GLY A 110 23.46 -2.81 2.91
C GLY A 110 24.66 -2.83 1.94
N GLY A 111 24.79 -1.83 1.04
CA GLY A 111 25.90 -1.71 0.10
C GLY A 111 25.60 -2.24 -1.30
N GLU A 112 24.45 -2.87 -1.54
CA GLU A 112 24.02 -3.23 -2.89
C GLU A 112 23.76 -1.96 -3.71
N ARG A 113 24.37 -1.86 -4.87
CA ARG A 113 24.28 -0.69 -5.74
C ARG A 113 23.38 -0.93 -6.94
N ASP A 114 23.20 -2.20 -7.32
CA ASP A 114 22.37 -2.58 -8.43
C ASP A 114 20.95 -2.90 -7.94
N LEU A 115 19.98 -2.06 -8.30
CA LEU A 115 18.59 -2.26 -7.93
C LEU A 115 18.00 -3.54 -8.53
N ASP A 116 18.53 -4.02 -9.65
CA ASP A 116 18.09 -5.28 -10.24
C ASP A 116 18.39 -6.47 -9.31
N HIS A 117 19.44 -6.43 -8.51
CA HIS A 117 19.70 -7.47 -7.52
C HIS A 117 18.66 -7.46 -6.38
N ILE A 118 18.20 -6.28 -5.96
CA ILE A 118 17.14 -6.16 -4.96
C ILE A 118 15.81 -6.67 -5.52
N ILE A 119 15.46 -6.29 -6.75
CA ILE A 119 14.20 -6.69 -7.38
C ILE A 119 14.22 -8.18 -7.72
N LEU A 120 15.35 -8.70 -8.21
CA LEU A 120 15.57 -10.15 -8.44
C LEU A 120 15.34 -10.93 -7.14
N ALA A 121 15.89 -10.47 -6.03
CA ALA A 121 15.70 -11.12 -4.73
C ALA A 121 14.22 -11.11 -4.31
N ALA A 122 13.52 -9.99 -4.50
CA ALA A 122 12.10 -9.90 -4.22
C ALA A 122 11.28 -10.87 -5.09
N THR A 123 11.57 -10.95 -6.39
CA THR A 123 10.89 -11.90 -7.31
C THR A 123 11.21 -13.35 -6.98
N ARG A 124 12.42 -13.67 -6.51
CA ARG A 124 12.75 -15.02 -6.02
C ARG A 124 11.97 -15.38 -4.76
N GLY A 125 11.83 -14.46 -3.82
CA GLY A 125 10.97 -14.64 -2.64
C GLY A 125 9.52 -14.90 -3.03
N LEU A 126 9.03 -14.18 -4.05
CA LEU A 126 7.70 -14.37 -4.64
C LEU A 126 7.56 -15.77 -5.28
N ASP A 127 8.54 -16.20 -6.07
CA ASP A 127 8.52 -17.52 -6.72
C ASP A 127 8.54 -18.67 -5.68
N LEU A 128 9.37 -18.55 -4.64
CA LEU A 128 9.40 -19.51 -3.53
C LEU A 128 8.05 -19.59 -2.82
N ALA A 129 7.44 -18.44 -2.51
CA ALA A 129 6.13 -18.41 -1.87
C ALA A 129 5.03 -19.04 -2.75
N ARG A 130 5.04 -18.81 -4.06
CA ARG A 130 4.09 -19.44 -5.00
C ARG A 130 4.24 -20.95 -5.08
N LEU A 131 5.48 -21.46 -4.98
CA LEU A 131 5.73 -22.90 -4.94
C LEU A 131 5.25 -23.53 -3.64
N GLU A 132 5.46 -22.87 -2.51
CA GLU A 132 5.06 -23.39 -1.19
C GLU A 132 3.56 -23.23 -0.93
N TYR A 133 2.96 -22.14 -1.42
CA TYR A 133 1.54 -21.81 -1.25
C TYR A 133 0.82 -21.65 -2.59
N PRO A 134 0.52 -22.74 -3.32
CA PRO A 134 0.02 -22.69 -4.70
C PRO A 134 -1.38 -22.05 -4.84
N HIS A 135 -2.09 -21.84 -3.74
CA HIS A 135 -3.37 -21.14 -3.72
C HIS A 135 -3.22 -19.61 -3.63
N VAL A 136 -2.00 -19.12 -3.38
CA VAL A 136 -1.73 -17.68 -3.27
C VAL A 136 -1.32 -17.12 -4.61
N ARG A 137 -2.05 -16.10 -5.03
CA ARG A 137 -1.66 -15.21 -6.11
C ARG A 137 -1.03 -13.97 -5.47
N ALA A 138 0.24 -13.72 -5.74
CA ALA A 138 0.93 -12.57 -5.19
C ALA A 138 1.70 -11.81 -6.26
N GLY A 139 1.88 -10.49 -6.08
CA GLY A 139 2.65 -9.62 -6.94
C GLY A 139 3.36 -8.51 -6.17
N LEU A 140 4.25 -7.81 -6.86
CA LEU A 140 5.05 -6.73 -6.29
C LEU A 140 4.64 -5.39 -6.92
N ILE A 141 4.53 -4.35 -6.09
CA ILE A 141 4.36 -2.96 -6.54
C ILE A 141 5.63 -2.20 -6.16
N LEU A 142 6.27 -1.55 -7.14
CA LEU A 142 7.44 -0.72 -6.85
C LEU A 142 7.00 0.71 -6.53
N MET A 143 7.45 1.20 -5.36
CA MET A 143 7.05 2.49 -4.84
C MET A 143 8.05 3.59 -5.21
N MET A 144 7.58 4.65 -5.85
CA MET A 144 8.22 5.97 -5.87
C MET A 144 8.13 6.62 -4.48
N ASP A 145 8.90 7.68 -4.27
CA ASP A 145 8.92 8.40 -3.00
C ASP A 145 8.78 9.91 -3.22
N ARG A 146 7.93 10.57 -2.43
CA ARG A 146 7.70 12.02 -2.52
C ARG A 146 8.94 12.84 -2.15
N THR A 147 9.88 12.25 -1.39
CA THR A 147 11.13 12.91 -1.00
C THR A 147 12.23 12.79 -2.07
N PHE A 148 12.01 11.96 -3.09
CA PHE A 148 12.96 11.74 -4.16
C PHE A 148 12.79 12.78 -5.28
N ASP A 149 13.91 13.08 -5.93
CA ASP A 149 13.88 13.86 -7.18
C ASP A 149 13.22 13.05 -8.32
N ALA A 150 12.86 13.74 -9.40
CA ALA A 150 12.19 13.12 -10.55
C ALA A 150 13.01 11.98 -11.15
N ARG A 151 14.36 12.10 -11.22
CA ARG A 151 15.21 11.05 -11.81
C ARG A 151 15.22 9.75 -11.00
N ARG A 152 15.23 9.85 -9.67
CA ARG A 152 15.14 8.65 -8.82
C ARG A 152 13.81 7.94 -8.99
N ASN A 153 12.71 8.69 -9.02
CA ASN A 153 11.39 8.13 -9.24
C ASN A 153 11.24 7.53 -10.64
N GLU A 154 11.81 8.18 -11.67
CA GLU A 154 11.85 7.64 -13.04
C GLU A 154 12.58 6.29 -13.10
N ILE A 155 13.75 6.16 -12.46
CA ILE A 155 14.49 4.90 -12.38
C ILE A 155 13.63 3.79 -11.75
N ILE A 156 12.85 4.08 -10.71
CA ILE A 156 11.97 3.09 -10.08
C ILE A 156 10.92 2.58 -11.09
N VAL A 157 10.33 3.48 -11.88
CA VAL A 157 9.35 3.12 -12.91
C VAL A 157 10.00 2.36 -14.07
N GLU A 158 11.18 2.78 -14.55
CA GLU A 158 11.95 2.03 -15.53
C GLU A 158 12.20 0.58 -15.07
N LYS A 159 12.55 0.40 -13.79
CA LYS A 159 12.73 -0.92 -13.19
C LYS A 159 11.41 -1.68 -13.07
N ALA A 160 10.32 -1.05 -12.67
CA ALA A 160 9.02 -1.69 -12.62
C ALA A 160 8.61 -2.27 -13.98
N ILE A 161 8.82 -1.50 -15.04
CA ILE A 161 8.56 -1.93 -16.43
C ILE A 161 9.47 -3.11 -16.83
N ALA A 162 10.76 -3.02 -16.54
CA ALA A 162 11.72 -4.06 -16.87
C ALA A 162 11.44 -5.41 -16.18
N TRP A 163 10.77 -5.38 -15.02
CA TRP A 163 10.46 -6.56 -14.21
C TRP A 163 8.98 -6.97 -14.24
N ALA A 164 8.17 -6.38 -15.13
CA ALA A 164 6.75 -6.68 -15.26
C ALA A 164 6.47 -8.17 -15.49
N ASP A 165 7.20 -8.80 -16.39
CA ASP A 165 7.06 -10.24 -16.72
C ASP A 165 7.54 -11.17 -15.58
N ARG A 166 8.15 -10.62 -14.54
CA ARG A 166 8.72 -11.36 -13.41
C ARG A 166 7.94 -11.17 -12.11
N GLY A 167 6.76 -10.53 -12.17
CA GLY A 167 5.86 -10.42 -11.04
C GLY A 167 5.78 -9.03 -10.40
N VAL A 168 6.39 -8.02 -11.01
CA VAL A 168 6.06 -6.62 -10.73
C VAL A 168 4.77 -6.29 -11.47
N VAL A 169 3.72 -5.92 -10.74
CA VAL A 169 2.37 -5.76 -11.29
C VAL A 169 1.90 -4.31 -11.31
N GLY A 170 2.61 -3.41 -10.64
CA GLY A 170 2.19 -2.01 -10.56
C GLY A 170 3.25 -1.08 -9.99
N ILE A 171 2.91 0.19 -9.99
CA ILE A 171 3.64 1.28 -9.34
C ILE A 171 2.78 2.00 -8.32
N ASP A 172 3.45 2.63 -7.37
CA ASP A 172 2.84 3.49 -6.35
C ASP A 172 3.72 4.73 -6.11
N ILE A 173 3.21 5.72 -5.41
CA ILE A 173 3.99 6.81 -4.82
C ILE A 173 3.53 7.05 -3.39
N ALA A 174 4.48 7.02 -2.45
CA ALA A 174 4.24 7.19 -1.02
C ALA A 174 5.34 8.03 -0.37
N GLY A 175 5.47 7.93 0.95
CA GLY A 175 6.47 8.63 1.75
C GLY A 175 5.98 9.98 2.28
N PRO A 176 6.70 10.58 3.24
CA PRO A 176 6.32 11.84 3.85
C PRO A 176 6.33 12.98 2.84
N ARG A 177 5.57 14.04 3.15
CA ARG A 177 5.63 15.28 2.37
C ARG A 177 6.86 16.08 2.77
N PRO A 178 7.72 16.47 1.83
CA PRO A 178 8.91 17.27 2.16
C PRO A 178 8.52 18.58 2.89
N GLY A 179 8.93 18.72 4.15
CA GLY A 179 8.62 19.89 4.96
C GLY A 179 7.13 20.15 5.20
N GLY A 180 6.26 19.15 5.07
CA GLY A 180 4.82 19.30 5.19
C GLY A 180 4.14 20.07 4.04
N ALA A 181 4.88 20.37 2.99
CA ALA A 181 4.36 21.10 1.84
C ALA A 181 3.50 20.19 0.93
N ARG A 182 2.60 20.82 0.17
CA ARG A 182 1.84 20.12 -0.88
C ARG A 182 2.80 19.50 -1.89
N TYR A 183 2.53 18.23 -2.24
CA TYR A 183 3.26 17.54 -3.31
C TYR A 183 2.60 17.82 -4.66
N ASP A 184 3.36 18.20 -5.67
CA ASP A 184 2.86 18.37 -7.02
C ASP A 184 2.85 17.03 -7.77
N TYR A 185 1.71 16.35 -7.76
CA TYR A 185 1.55 15.06 -8.42
C TYR A 185 1.67 15.12 -9.94
N ARG A 186 1.54 16.30 -10.56
CA ARG A 186 1.68 16.43 -12.03
C ARG A 186 3.08 16.08 -12.52
N GLN A 187 4.10 16.26 -11.66
CA GLN A 187 5.49 15.91 -12.01
C GLN A 187 5.70 14.41 -12.26
N VAL A 188 4.87 13.53 -11.69
CA VAL A 188 4.97 12.07 -11.91
C VAL A 188 4.08 11.57 -13.03
N ARG A 189 3.30 12.44 -13.68
CA ARG A 189 2.40 12.07 -14.77
C ARG A 189 3.10 11.31 -15.91
N PRO A 190 4.28 11.75 -16.44
CA PRO A 190 4.97 11.00 -17.49
C PRO A 190 5.33 9.58 -17.07
N MET A 191 5.71 9.38 -15.81
CA MET A 191 6.05 8.08 -15.23
C MET A 191 4.82 7.17 -15.13
N VAL A 192 3.67 7.73 -14.73
CA VAL A 192 2.38 7.02 -14.69
C VAL A 192 1.94 6.60 -16.09
N GLU A 193 2.10 7.47 -17.09
CA GLU A 193 1.78 7.17 -18.49
C GLU A 193 2.66 6.03 -19.04
N LEU A 194 3.98 6.07 -18.78
CA LEU A 194 4.91 5.00 -19.16
C LEU A 194 4.56 3.65 -18.52
N ALA A 195 4.24 3.66 -17.22
CA ALA A 195 3.85 2.44 -16.51
C ALA A 195 2.57 1.82 -17.11
N ARG A 196 1.57 2.63 -17.45
CA ARG A 196 0.34 2.16 -18.11
C ARG A 196 0.59 1.61 -19.51
N GLU A 197 1.42 2.26 -20.30
CA GLU A 197 1.80 1.78 -21.64
C GLU A 197 2.47 0.40 -21.55
N ALA A 198 3.19 0.13 -20.46
CA ALA A 198 3.79 -1.16 -20.17
C ALA A 198 2.81 -2.18 -19.53
N GLY A 199 1.54 -1.82 -19.33
CA GLY A 199 0.53 -2.70 -18.75
C GLY A 199 0.58 -2.84 -17.22
N LEU A 200 1.32 -1.96 -16.51
CA LEU A 200 1.36 -1.93 -15.06
C LEU A 200 0.14 -1.18 -14.48
N GLY A 201 -0.34 -1.68 -13.34
CA GLY A 201 -1.35 -0.97 -12.55
C GLY A 201 -0.77 0.24 -11.82
N VAL A 202 -1.61 1.21 -11.53
CA VAL A 202 -1.22 2.45 -10.84
C VAL A 202 -2.07 2.65 -9.60
N THR A 203 -1.43 2.66 -8.44
CA THR A 203 -2.02 3.11 -7.18
C THR A 203 -1.24 4.32 -6.65
N ILE A 204 -1.86 5.17 -5.84
CA ILE A 204 -1.24 6.41 -5.36
C ILE A 204 -1.69 6.68 -3.93
N HIS A 205 -0.74 6.80 -2.99
CA HIS A 205 -1.06 7.29 -1.65
C HIS A 205 -1.43 8.77 -1.70
N VAL A 206 -2.65 9.09 -1.31
CA VAL A 206 -3.11 10.47 -1.20
C VAL A 206 -4.33 10.57 -0.29
N GLY A 207 -4.50 11.71 0.37
CA GLY A 207 -5.68 11.97 1.19
C GLY A 207 -5.75 11.17 2.49
N GLU A 208 -4.60 10.77 3.04
CA GLU A 208 -4.49 10.24 4.40
C GLU A 208 -4.40 11.38 5.42
N GLU A 209 -3.67 12.44 5.10
CA GLU A 209 -3.43 13.59 5.98
C GLU A 209 -3.56 14.92 5.25
N GLY A 210 -3.47 16.03 6.00
CA GLY A 210 -3.35 17.39 5.43
C GLY A 210 -4.68 18.14 5.29
N GLY A 211 -5.78 17.62 5.76
CA GLY A 211 -7.06 18.33 5.75
C GLY A 211 -7.43 18.84 4.34
N GLN A 212 -7.63 20.16 4.18
CA GLN A 212 -7.99 20.73 2.86
C GLN A 212 -6.91 20.48 1.80
N THR A 213 -5.62 20.62 2.14
CA THR A 213 -4.53 20.32 1.21
C THR A 213 -4.59 18.87 0.70
N GLY A 214 -4.89 17.90 1.58
CA GLY A 214 -5.05 16.51 1.20
C GLY A 214 -6.25 16.28 0.26
N ARG A 215 -7.37 16.98 0.46
CA ARG A 215 -8.51 16.95 -0.48
C ARG A 215 -8.13 17.53 -1.84
N ASP A 216 -7.45 18.66 -1.87
CA ASP A 216 -6.96 19.28 -3.12
C ASP A 216 -6.00 18.35 -3.86
N GLU A 217 -5.15 17.60 -3.14
CA GLU A 217 -4.27 16.60 -3.72
C GLU A 217 -5.03 15.39 -4.28
N ILE A 218 -6.12 14.92 -3.62
CA ILE A 218 -6.98 13.88 -4.20
C ILE A 218 -7.57 14.37 -5.53
N ALA A 219 -8.11 15.59 -5.57
CA ALA A 219 -8.66 16.17 -6.79
C ALA A 219 -7.63 16.23 -7.92
N GLU A 220 -6.41 16.67 -7.62
CA GLU A 220 -5.29 16.73 -8.56
C GLU A 220 -4.91 15.34 -9.10
N VAL A 221 -4.81 14.35 -8.22
CA VAL A 221 -4.51 12.96 -8.58
C VAL A 221 -5.61 12.38 -9.47
N VAL A 222 -6.86 12.58 -9.13
CA VAL A 222 -8.02 12.11 -9.92
C VAL A 222 -8.05 12.78 -11.30
N GLU A 223 -7.84 14.08 -11.37
CA GLU A 223 -7.89 14.83 -12.63
C GLU A 223 -6.71 14.52 -13.57
N HIS A 224 -5.50 14.51 -13.04
CA HIS A 224 -4.29 14.49 -13.85
C HIS A 224 -3.65 13.11 -13.97
N LEU A 225 -3.76 12.24 -12.97
CA LEU A 225 -3.13 10.92 -12.99
C LEU A 225 -4.12 9.79 -13.24
N ARG A 226 -5.38 9.93 -12.84
CA ARG A 226 -6.45 8.94 -13.03
C ARG A 226 -6.00 7.52 -12.64
N PRO A 227 -5.53 7.30 -11.41
CA PRO A 227 -5.04 6.01 -10.99
C PRO A 227 -6.14 4.95 -11.00
N ASP A 228 -5.76 3.68 -11.02
CA ASP A 228 -6.71 2.58 -10.86
C ASP A 228 -7.20 2.49 -9.41
N ARG A 229 -6.27 2.76 -8.47
CA ARG A 229 -6.57 2.76 -7.04
C ARG A 229 -5.89 3.94 -6.34
N ILE A 230 -6.39 4.27 -5.17
CA ILE A 230 -5.82 5.28 -4.28
C ILE A 230 -5.60 4.63 -2.91
N GLY A 231 -4.35 4.70 -2.41
CA GLY A 231 -4.01 4.36 -1.04
C GLY A 231 -4.63 5.38 -0.08
N HIS A 232 -5.36 4.90 0.91
CA HIS A 232 -6.18 5.64 1.88
C HIS A 232 -7.33 6.43 1.24
N GLY A 233 -7.11 7.67 0.83
CA GLY A 233 -8.14 8.52 0.21
C GLY A 233 -9.25 8.97 1.17
N ILE A 234 -9.07 8.78 2.50
CA ILE A 234 -10.11 8.94 3.52
C ILE A 234 -10.66 10.35 3.61
N LEU A 235 -9.86 11.37 3.28
CA LEU A 235 -10.30 12.76 3.31
C LEU A 235 -11.39 13.09 2.27
N ALA A 236 -11.62 12.22 1.28
CA ALA A 236 -12.70 12.38 0.33
C ALA A 236 -14.09 12.17 0.97
N ALA A 237 -14.17 11.50 2.13
CA ALA A 237 -15.44 11.21 2.81
C ALA A 237 -16.20 12.48 3.25
N ASP A 238 -15.50 13.61 3.42
CA ASP A 238 -16.06 14.89 3.81
C ASP A 238 -16.38 15.79 2.58
N ASP A 239 -16.29 15.28 1.36
CA ASP A 239 -16.46 16.04 0.12
C ASP A 239 -17.26 15.25 -0.92
N GLU A 240 -18.54 15.58 -1.10
CA GLU A 240 -19.44 14.92 -2.05
C GLU A 240 -18.94 15.02 -3.50
N THR A 241 -18.26 16.11 -3.87
CA THR A 241 -17.72 16.30 -5.21
C THR A 241 -16.59 15.32 -5.46
N LEU A 242 -15.66 15.16 -4.50
CA LEU A 242 -14.59 14.19 -4.59
C LEU A 242 -15.12 12.76 -4.61
N MET A 243 -16.09 12.42 -3.75
CA MET A 243 -16.72 11.10 -3.78
C MET A 243 -17.40 10.82 -5.13
N GLY A 244 -18.05 11.82 -5.73
CA GLY A 244 -18.59 11.72 -7.09
C GLY A 244 -17.52 11.45 -8.14
N GLN A 245 -16.41 12.17 -8.09
CA GLN A 245 -15.28 12.00 -9.01
C GLN A 245 -14.63 10.60 -8.88
N LEU A 246 -14.44 10.12 -7.67
CA LEU A 246 -13.89 8.77 -7.39
C LEU A 246 -14.82 7.68 -7.95
N ARG A 247 -16.12 7.77 -7.65
CA ARG A 247 -17.14 6.83 -8.15
C ARG A 247 -17.19 6.84 -9.67
N ASP A 248 -17.35 8.00 -10.29
CA ASP A 248 -17.52 8.14 -11.75
C ASP A 248 -16.22 7.79 -12.50
N GLY A 249 -15.08 8.06 -11.86
CA GLY A 249 -13.76 7.59 -12.28
C GLY A 249 -13.57 6.09 -12.10
N GLY A 250 -14.42 5.37 -11.34
CA GLY A 250 -14.29 3.95 -10.99
C GLY A 250 -12.98 3.65 -10.25
N ILE A 251 -12.46 4.61 -9.47
CA ILE A 251 -11.24 4.48 -8.68
C ILE A 251 -11.57 3.72 -7.41
N VAL A 252 -10.74 2.74 -7.05
CA VAL A 252 -10.94 1.95 -5.83
C VAL A 252 -10.03 2.48 -4.72
N LEU A 253 -10.60 2.80 -3.56
CA LEU A 253 -9.82 3.19 -2.39
C LEU A 253 -9.29 1.97 -1.66
N GLU A 254 -8.04 2.01 -1.21
CA GLU A 254 -7.39 1.00 -0.38
C GLU A 254 -7.34 1.53 1.05
N ILE A 255 -8.38 1.25 1.86
CA ILE A 255 -8.53 1.88 3.18
C ILE A 255 -7.98 0.98 4.27
N CYS A 256 -7.15 1.56 5.15
CA CYS A 256 -6.44 0.89 6.22
C CYS A 256 -6.92 1.42 7.60
N PRO A 257 -8.01 0.88 8.17
CA PRO A 257 -8.68 1.45 9.34
C PRO A 257 -7.76 1.64 10.55
N THR A 258 -7.04 0.59 10.96
CA THR A 258 -6.14 0.65 12.12
C THR A 258 -4.96 1.59 11.87
N SER A 259 -4.37 1.56 10.67
CA SER A 259 -3.32 2.51 10.30
C SER A 259 -3.81 3.95 10.46
N ASN A 260 -4.97 4.26 9.91
CA ASN A 260 -5.54 5.62 9.97
C ASN A 260 -5.90 6.07 11.39
N LEU A 261 -6.21 5.15 12.31
CA LEU A 261 -6.36 5.44 13.73
C LEU A 261 -5.01 5.69 14.41
N LEU A 262 -4.02 4.82 14.16
CA LEU A 262 -2.70 4.90 14.77
C LEU A 262 -1.91 6.14 14.31
N THR A 263 -2.07 6.55 13.06
CA THR A 263 -1.47 7.78 12.51
C THR A 263 -2.27 9.04 12.86
N LYS A 264 -3.43 8.88 13.51
CA LYS A 264 -4.38 9.95 13.83
C LYS A 264 -4.94 10.68 12.60
N ALA A 265 -4.88 10.05 11.45
CA ALA A 265 -5.57 10.49 10.25
C ALA A 265 -7.10 10.46 10.44
N LEU A 266 -7.58 9.46 11.20
CA LEU A 266 -8.91 9.41 11.80
C LEU A 266 -8.78 9.48 13.33
N THR A 267 -9.62 10.32 13.97
CA THR A 267 -9.48 10.65 15.39
C THR A 267 -9.91 9.52 16.32
N ASP A 268 -10.88 8.71 15.90
CA ASP A 268 -11.53 7.70 16.72
C ASP A 268 -12.35 6.72 15.86
N GLU A 269 -12.90 5.68 16.50
CA GLU A 269 -13.72 4.68 15.82
C GLU A 269 -15.03 5.26 15.22
N ASP A 270 -15.57 6.33 15.79
CA ASP A 270 -16.72 7.02 15.21
C ASP A 270 -16.37 7.73 13.90
N ALA A 271 -15.16 8.28 13.79
CA ALA A 271 -14.67 8.85 12.54
C ALA A 271 -14.49 7.75 11.48
N VAL A 272 -13.92 6.59 11.85
CA VAL A 272 -13.84 5.41 10.95
C VAL A 272 -15.24 5.02 10.47
N ARG A 273 -16.21 4.87 11.38
CA ARG A 273 -17.58 4.52 11.02
C ARG A 273 -18.19 5.50 10.03
N ARG A 274 -18.12 6.79 10.29
CA ARG A 274 -18.66 7.83 9.39
C ARG A 274 -18.01 7.80 8.02
N THR A 275 -16.69 7.64 7.95
CA THR A 275 -15.94 7.56 6.69
C THR A 275 -16.43 6.40 5.82
N PHE A 276 -16.55 5.20 6.38
CA PHE A 276 -17.01 4.04 5.62
C PHE A 276 -18.48 4.14 5.23
N GLN A 277 -19.33 4.66 6.10
CA GLN A 277 -20.74 4.90 5.80
C GLN A 277 -20.90 5.91 4.65
N ALA A 278 -20.16 7.03 4.70
CA ALA A 278 -20.19 8.02 3.63
C ALA A 278 -19.80 7.41 2.27
N PHE A 279 -18.72 6.64 2.22
CA PHE A 279 -18.32 5.97 0.97
C PHE A 279 -19.35 4.96 0.48
N ALA A 280 -19.92 4.15 1.37
CA ALA A 280 -20.94 3.18 1.01
C ALA A 280 -22.22 3.86 0.49
N GLU A 281 -22.69 4.93 1.15
CA GLU A 281 -23.87 5.71 0.76
C GLU A 281 -23.70 6.40 -0.59
N HIS A 282 -22.49 6.91 -0.90
CA HIS A 282 -22.19 7.59 -2.16
C HIS A 282 -21.72 6.66 -3.28
N GLY A 283 -21.65 5.34 -3.03
CA GLY A 283 -21.25 4.34 -4.02
C GLY A 283 -19.77 4.42 -4.41
N VAL A 284 -18.91 4.96 -3.53
CA VAL A 284 -17.45 4.95 -3.73
C VAL A 284 -16.93 3.53 -3.56
N ALA A 285 -16.15 3.07 -4.52
CA ALA A 285 -15.56 1.74 -4.47
C ALA A 285 -14.36 1.72 -3.51
N PHE A 286 -14.33 0.75 -2.57
CA PHE A 286 -13.18 0.57 -1.67
C PHE A 286 -12.90 -0.90 -1.40
N THR A 287 -11.68 -1.20 -0.97
CA THR A 287 -11.23 -2.45 -0.36
C THR A 287 -10.65 -2.15 1.01
N ILE A 288 -10.61 -3.17 1.88
CA ILE A 288 -10.06 -3.06 3.23
C ILE A 288 -8.65 -3.64 3.20
N ALA A 289 -7.72 -2.96 3.84
CA ALA A 289 -6.31 -3.28 3.83
C ALA A 289 -5.65 -3.00 5.18
N THR A 290 -4.37 -3.37 5.33
CA THR A 290 -3.69 -3.33 6.63
C THR A 290 -2.53 -2.34 6.70
N ASP A 291 -1.99 -1.88 5.56
CA ASP A 291 -0.80 -1.03 5.44
C ASP A 291 0.50 -1.71 5.93
N GLY A 292 0.62 -1.98 7.22
CA GLY A 292 1.78 -2.63 7.83
C GLY A 292 1.37 -3.59 8.94
N PRO A 293 0.86 -4.79 8.62
CA PRO A 293 0.17 -5.64 9.59
C PRO A 293 1.03 -6.02 10.81
N GLU A 294 2.26 -6.43 10.60
CA GLU A 294 3.15 -6.84 11.68
C GLU A 294 3.68 -5.63 12.49
N MET A 295 3.95 -4.53 11.80
CA MET A 295 4.36 -3.28 12.43
C MET A 295 3.26 -2.67 13.29
N MET A 296 2.03 -2.68 12.80
CA MET A 296 0.86 -2.07 13.45
C MET A 296 0.10 -3.05 14.35
N ARG A 297 0.56 -4.29 14.44
CA ARG A 297 -0.06 -5.36 15.24
C ARG A 297 -1.54 -5.54 14.93
N THR A 298 -1.89 -5.47 13.65
CA THR A 298 -3.22 -5.71 13.11
C THR A 298 -3.14 -6.66 11.93
N HIS A 299 -4.22 -7.36 11.65
CA HIS A 299 -4.31 -8.22 10.49
C HIS A 299 -5.63 -7.99 9.76
N LEU A 300 -5.73 -8.41 8.51
CA LEU A 300 -6.91 -8.13 7.69
C LEU A 300 -8.22 -8.61 8.34
N ARG A 301 -8.21 -9.74 9.05
CA ARG A 301 -9.38 -10.20 9.80
C ARG A 301 -9.72 -9.32 10.99
N ASP A 302 -8.73 -8.69 11.60
CA ASP A 302 -8.94 -7.73 12.70
C ASP A 302 -9.56 -6.44 12.17
N GLU A 303 -9.14 -5.98 10.99
CA GLU A 303 -9.76 -4.84 10.29
C GLU A 303 -11.24 -5.10 9.97
N LEU A 304 -11.54 -6.28 9.42
CA LEU A 304 -12.93 -6.69 9.15
C LEU A 304 -13.75 -6.77 10.45
N ALA A 305 -13.15 -7.31 11.53
CA ALA A 305 -13.81 -7.41 12.83
C ALA A 305 -14.04 -6.05 13.48
N LEU A 306 -13.08 -5.12 13.35
CA LEU A 306 -13.22 -3.72 13.80
C LEU A 306 -14.43 -3.07 13.13
N LEU A 307 -14.49 -3.08 11.79
CA LEU A 307 -15.55 -2.44 11.02
C LEU A 307 -16.94 -2.99 11.32
N ALA A 308 -17.04 -4.31 11.54
CA ALA A 308 -18.31 -4.91 11.95
C ALA A 308 -18.68 -4.54 13.39
N ARG A 309 -17.72 -4.56 14.32
CA ARG A 309 -17.95 -4.26 15.74
C ARG A 309 -18.44 -2.83 15.96
N ILE A 310 -17.89 -1.87 15.20
CA ILE A 310 -18.31 -0.47 15.27
C ILE A 310 -19.51 -0.16 14.37
N GLU A 311 -20.10 -1.16 13.74
CA GLU A 311 -21.25 -1.02 12.83
C GLU A 311 -20.97 -0.05 11.65
N ALA A 312 -19.71 0.01 11.21
CA ALA A 312 -19.33 0.79 10.03
C ALA A 312 -19.84 0.16 8.75
N LEU A 313 -19.78 -1.17 8.66
CA LEU A 313 -20.22 -1.97 7.52
C LEU A 313 -20.96 -3.24 8.00
N THR A 314 -21.97 -3.65 7.23
CA THR A 314 -22.62 -4.96 7.38
C THR A 314 -21.70 -6.07 6.89
N GLU A 315 -21.99 -7.34 7.26
CA GLU A 315 -21.22 -8.49 6.77
C GLU A 315 -21.29 -8.61 5.24
N GLU A 316 -22.41 -8.27 4.63
CA GLU A 316 -22.57 -8.25 3.17
C GLU A 316 -21.66 -7.19 2.53
N GLN A 317 -21.61 -5.98 3.06
CA GLN A 317 -20.72 -4.92 2.58
C GLN A 317 -19.24 -5.27 2.76
N LEU A 318 -18.87 -5.94 3.86
CA LEU A 318 -17.51 -6.46 4.07
C LEU A 318 -17.15 -7.53 3.03
N ARG A 319 -18.11 -8.42 2.69
CA ARG A 319 -17.91 -9.43 1.64
C ARG A 319 -17.76 -8.78 0.25
N GLU A 320 -18.56 -7.76 -0.04
CA GLU A 320 -18.43 -6.99 -1.27
C GLU A 320 -17.08 -6.25 -1.38
N ALA A 321 -16.61 -5.64 -0.28
CA ALA A 321 -15.30 -4.99 -0.23
C ALA A 321 -14.16 -6.00 -0.48
N ASN A 322 -14.22 -7.20 0.12
CA ASN A 322 -13.28 -8.27 -0.14
C ASN A 322 -13.33 -8.76 -1.59
N ALA A 323 -14.53 -8.99 -2.14
CA ALA A 323 -14.70 -9.39 -3.55
C ALA A 323 -14.15 -8.30 -4.51
N ARG A 324 -14.33 -7.04 -4.16
CA ARG A 324 -13.75 -5.92 -4.90
C ARG A 324 -12.22 -5.92 -4.82
N GLY A 325 -11.64 -6.28 -3.67
CA GLY A 325 -10.19 -6.46 -3.53
C GLY A 325 -9.67 -7.52 -4.52
N HIS A 326 -10.31 -8.67 -4.61
CA HIS A 326 -9.95 -9.68 -5.61
C HIS A 326 -10.09 -9.16 -7.05
N ALA A 327 -11.16 -8.43 -7.36
CA ALA A 327 -11.44 -7.90 -8.71
C ALA A 327 -10.51 -6.76 -9.12
N ALA A 328 -10.14 -5.87 -8.17
CA ALA A 328 -9.29 -4.71 -8.41
C ALA A 328 -7.78 -5.01 -8.39
N SER A 329 -7.40 -6.27 -8.13
CA SER A 329 -6.01 -6.68 -8.12
C SER A 329 -5.35 -6.57 -9.48
N PHE A 330 -4.16 -6.00 -9.54
CA PHE A 330 -3.32 -5.92 -10.75
C PHE A 330 -2.84 -7.28 -11.24
N LEU A 331 -2.97 -8.31 -10.41
CA LEU A 331 -2.72 -9.71 -10.80
C LEU A 331 -3.69 -10.25 -11.84
N ASN A 332 -4.79 -9.55 -12.10
CA ASN A 332 -5.75 -9.91 -13.15
C ASN A 332 -5.34 -9.44 -14.56
N GLY A 333 -4.19 -8.79 -14.69
CA GLY A 333 -3.71 -8.13 -15.91
C GLY A 333 -4.11 -6.66 -15.96
N ALA A 334 -3.58 -5.93 -16.93
CA ALA A 334 -3.88 -4.52 -17.09
C ALA A 334 -5.40 -4.28 -17.10
N VAL A 335 -5.83 -3.34 -16.29
CA VAL A 335 -7.21 -2.84 -16.38
C VAL A 335 -7.37 -2.29 -17.79
N PRO A 336 -8.39 -2.73 -18.57
CA PRO A 336 -8.58 -2.22 -19.94
C PRO A 336 -8.58 -0.70 -19.90
N ALA A 337 -7.80 -0.07 -20.78
CA ALA A 337 -7.76 1.38 -20.89
C ALA A 337 -9.21 1.90 -20.92
N ARG A 338 -9.61 2.66 -19.90
CA ARG A 338 -10.98 3.17 -19.78
C ARG A 338 -11.32 3.91 -21.06
N ALA A 339 -12.33 3.44 -21.79
CA ALA A 339 -12.79 4.04 -23.03
C ALA A 339 -12.96 5.54 -22.82
N GLY A 340 -12.23 6.33 -23.59
CA GLY A 340 -12.12 7.75 -23.42
C GLY A 340 -13.49 8.43 -23.38
N LEU A 341 -13.66 9.28 -22.39
CA LEU A 341 -14.62 10.38 -22.47
C LEU A 341 -14.25 11.18 -23.73
N VAL A 342 -15.14 11.10 -24.71
CA VAL A 342 -15.09 11.80 -25.99
C VAL A 342 -14.70 13.25 -25.72
N ARG A 343 -13.59 13.70 -26.30
CA ARG A 343 -13.32 15.13 -26.43
C ARG A 343 -14.50 15.74 -27.17
N SER A 344 -15.28 16.59 -26.52
CA SER A 344 -16.18 17.47 -27.19
C SER A 344 -15.35 18.38 -28.10
N GLN A 345 -15.32 18.08 -29.39
CA GLN A 345 -14.84 19.01 -30.39
C GLN A 345 -15.82 20.20 -30.38
N THR A 346 -15.34 21.32 -29.88
CA THR A 346 -16.00 22.60 -30.13
C THR A 346 -15.84 22.89 -31.60
N PRO A 347 -16.95 23.09 -32.36
CA PRO A 347 -16.83 23.53 -33.76
C PRO A 347 -16.27 24.96 -33.75
N GLY A 348 -15.17 25.15 -34.48
CA GLY A 348 -14.65 26.48 -34.75
C GLY A 348 -15.63 27.31 -35.53
N VAL A 349 -15.74 28.58 -35.15
CA VAL A 349 -16.14 29.71 -35.99
C VAL A 349 -14.93 30.61 -36.14
#